data_bee8371b51cd39851279d1ba3a506ef3
#
_entry.id   bee8371b51cd39851279d1ba3a506ef3
#
_cell.length_a   1.000
_cell.length_b   1.000
_cell.length_c   1.000
_cell.angle_alpha   90.00
_cell.angle_beta   90.00
_cell.angle_gamma   90.00
#
_symmetry.space_group_name_H-M   'P 1'
#
loop_
_entity.id
_entity.type
_entity.pdbx_description
1 polymer ?
#
loop_
_entity_poly.entity_id
_entity_poly.type
_entity_poly.pdbx_seq_one_letter_code
_entity_poly.pdbx_strand_id
1 'polypeptide(L)'
;MEGIQEKKKNVPAVADTKEKAPVAVEATKKKVPAVPETLKKKRRNFAESKIKHLRKKFAQNMLRRAKRKLIYEKAKHYHKEYRQMYRTEIRMARMARKPGNFYAPAEPKLAFVIRIRGINGVSPKVRKVLQLLRLRQIFNGTFVKLNKASINMLRIVEPYIAWGYPNLKSVNELIYKRGYGKINKKRIALTDNSLITRSLGKFGIICMDDLIHEIYTVGKRFKEANNFLWPK
;
A
#
# COMPACT_ATOMS: atom_id res chain seq x y z
N MET A 1 33.95 -17.42 -32.32
CA MET A 1 34.82 -16.62 -33.19
C MET A 1 34.19 -15.30 -33.45
N GLU A 2 34.99 -14.23 -33.45
CA GLU A 2 34.66 -12.79 -33.56
C GLU A 2 34.19 -12.14 -32.24
N GLY A 3 34.94 -11.45 -31.56
CA GLY A 3 36.06 -10.52 -31.59
C GLY A 3 35.53 -9.09 -31.66
N ILE A 4 35.04 -8.49 -30.49
CA ILE A 4 34.64 -7.06 -30.41
C ILE A 4 35.79 -6.31 -29.76
N GLN A 5 36.53 -5.56 -30.60
CA GLN A 5 37.62 -4.67 -30.22
C GLN A 5 37.12 -3.42 -29.52
N GLU A 6 37.70 -3.14 -28.37
CA GLU A 6 37.59 -1.84 -27.68
C GLU A 6 38.34 -0.75 -28.43
N LYS A 7 37.65 0.29 -28.86
CA LYS A 7 38.24 1.54 -29.38
C LYS A 7 38.67 2.45 -28.22
N LYS A 8 39.99 2.50 -27.98
CA LYS A 8 40.61 3.56 -27.17
C LYS A 8 40.51 4.90 -27.91
N LYS A 9 39.91 5.90 -27.31
CA LYS A 9 39.94 7.29 -27.80
C LYS A 9 41.23 7.95 -27.34
N ASN A 10 42.07 8.33 -28.32
CA ASN A 10 43.25 9.14 -28.15
C ASN A 10 42.88 10.57 -27.72
N VAL A 11 43.55 11.05 -26.69
CA VAL A 11 43.57 12.48 -26.30
C VAL A 11 44.79 13.11 -26.96
N PRO A 12 44.69 14.23 -27.71
CA PRO A 12 45.86 14.89 -28.29
C PRO A 12 46.65 15.68 -27.25
N ALA A 13 47.95 15.50 -27.30
CA ALA A 13 48.95 16.28 -26.53
C ALA A 13 48.94 17.75 -26.97
N VAL A 14 48.87 18.65 -25.98
CA VAL A 14 49.07 20.11 -26.20
C VAL A 14 50.55 20.43 -26.11
N ALA A 15 51.04 21.04 -27.16
CA ALA A 15 52.43 21.45 -27.32
C ALA A 15 52.81 22.65 -26.40
N ASP A 16 54.00 22.56 -25.82
CA ASP A 16 54.70 23.64 -25.13
C ASP A 16 54.99 24.81 -26.06
N THR A 17 54.44 25.96 -25.79
CA THR A 17 54.90 27.26 -26.30
C THR A 17 55.42 28.09 -25.17
N LYS A 18 56.76 28.20 -25.09
CA LYS A 18 57.46 29.17 -24.30
C LYS A 18 57.20 30.56 -24.89
N GLU A 19 56.59 31.45 -24.16
CA GLU A 19 56.66 32.89 -24.41
C GLU A 19 56.87 33.70 -23.14
N LYS A 20 57.82 34.55 -23.28
CA LYS A 20 58.42 35.61 -22.50
C LYS A 20 57.54 36.25 -21.40
N ALA A 21 58.22 36.45 -20.26
CA ALA A 21 57.73 37.26 -19.16
C ALA A 21 57.55 38.75 -19.56
N PRO A 22 56.48 39.42 -19.10
CA PRO A 22 56.48 40.86 -18.93
C PRO A 22 56.46 41.20 -17.44
N VAL A 23 57.42 42.06 -17.12
CA VAL A 23 57.48 43.10 -16.11
C VAL A 23 56.39 43.09 -15.01
N ALA A 24 56.90 42.97 -13.80
CA ALA A 24 56.15 43.13 -12.55
C ALA A 24 55.47 44.51 -12.46
N VAL A 25 54.13 44.48 -12.50
CA VAL A 25 53.34 45.60 -11.96
C VAL A 25 52.88 45.15 -10.56
N GLU A 26 53.43 45.78 -9.53
CA GLU A 26 52.97 45.68 -8.15
C GLU A 26 51.51 46.13 -8.06
N ALA A 27 50.61 45.18 -8.22
CA ALA A 27 49.21 45.37 -7.86
C ALA A 27 49.12 45.33 -6.33
N THR A 28 48.93 46.43 -5.72
CA THR A 28 48.55 46.57 -4.31
C THR A 28 47.33 45.70 -4.01
N LYS A 29 47.57 44.53 -3.43
CA LYS A 29 46.50 43.66 -2.93
C LYS A 29 45.75 44.40 -1.83
N LYS A 30 44.59 45.00 -2.16
CA LYS A 30 43.65 45.52 -1.17
C LYS A 30 43.32 44.36 -0.22
N LYS A 31 43.78 44.42 1.04
CA LYS A 31 43.45 43.45 2.10
C LYS A 31 41.95 43.47 2.30
N VAL A 32 41.27 42.46 1.80
CA VAL A 32 39.85 42.21 2.07
C VAL A 32 39.70 42.03 3.59
N PRO A 33 38.82 42.77 4.27
CA PRO A 33 38.66 42.68 5.72
C PRO A 33 38.33 41.26 6.13
N ALA A 34 39.02 40.72 7.13
CA ALA A 34 38.84 39.36 7.60
C ALA A 34 37.42 39.17 8.15
N VAL A 35 36.67 38.20 7.60
CA VAL A 35 35.33 37.88 8.05
C VAL A 35 35.36 37.48 9.53
N PRO A 36 34.51 38.06 10.41
CA PRO A 36 34.45 37.74 11.83
C PRO A 36 34.28 36.24 12.08
N GLU A 37 34.94 35.70 13.09
CA GLU A 37 34.89 34.26 13.43
C GLU A 37 33.47 33.76 13.70
N THR A 38 32.63 34.57 14.32
CA THR A 38 31.22 34.28 14.57
C THR A 38 30.46 34.03 13.28
N LEU A 39 30.73 34.80 12.22
CA LEU A 39 30.13 34.58 10.90
C LEU A 39 30.67 33.32 10.22
N LYS A 40 31.98 33.03 10.38
CA LYS A 40 32.59 31.80 9.88
C LYS A 40 31.95 30.55 10.55
N LYS A 41 31.78 30.59 11.89
CA LYS A 41 31.08 29.51 12.64
C LYS A 41 29.64 29.38 12.20
N LYS A 42 28.85 30.44 12.06
CA LYS A 42 27.49 30.42 11.57
C LYS A 42 27.38 29.80 10.15
N ARG A 43 28.28 30.18 9.25
CA ARG A 43 28.33 29.62 7.88
C ARG A 43 28.65 28.12 7.89
N ARG A 44 29.61 27.65 8.71
CA ARG A 44 29.93 26.22 8.88
C ARG A 44 28.73 25.45 9.42
N ASN A 45 28.11 25.91 10.52
CA ASN A 45 26.93 25.27 11.10
C ASN A 45 25.76 25.20 10.13
N PHE A 46 25.55 26.27 9.34
CA PHE A 46 24.53 26.29 8.31
C PHE A 46 24.83 25.27 7.18
N ALA A 47 26.09 25.24 6.70
CA ALA A 47 26.52 24.28 5.68
C ALA A 47 26.35 22.82 6.17
N GLU A 48 26.78 22.51 7.40
CA GLU A 48 26.60 21.18 8.01
C GLU A 48 25.13 20.80 8.17
N SER A 49 24.32 21.74 8.65
CA SER A 49 22.87 21.52 8.78
C SER A 49 22.22 21.26 7.42
N LYS A 50 22.60 22.01 6.39
CA LYS A 50 22.14 21.81 5.01
C LYS A 50 22.55 20.46 4.46
N ILE A 51 23.80 20.05 4.68
CA ILE A 51 24.29 18.72 4.26
C ILE A 51 23.52 17.61 4.99
N LYS A 52 23.35 17.72 6.31
CA LYS A 52 22.54 16.75 7.10
C LYS A 52 21.12 16.65 6.57
N HIS A 53 20.49 17.81 6.28
CA HIS A 53 19.14 17.83 5.70
C HIS A 53 19.07 17.17 4.33
N LEU A 54 20.01 17.47 3.43
CA LEU A 54 20.08 16.86 2.10
C LEU A 54 20.32 15.35 2.16
N ARG A 55 21.25 14.88 3.02
CA ARG A 55 21.46 13.44 3.25
C ARG A 55 20.19 12.74 3.74
N LYS A 56 19.49 13.35 4.71
CA LYS A 56 18.21 12.82 5.21
C LYS A 56 17.15 12.76 4.11
N LYS A 57 17.03 13.82 3.31
CA LYS A 57 16.07 13.87 2.18
C LYS A 57 16.41 12.83 1.11
N PHE A 58 17.69 12.65 0.80
CA PHE A 58 18.15 11.63 -0.14
C PHE A 58 17.82 10.21 0.36
N ALA A 59 18.16 9.89 1.61
CA ALA A 59 17.84 8.61 2.23
C ALA A 59 16.33 8.34 2.23
N GLN A 60 15.50 9.35 2.57
CA GLN A 60 14.05 9.22 2.51
C GLN A 60 13.54 8.95 1.09
N ASN A 61 14.12 9.58 0.07
CA ASN A 61 13.76 9.37 -1.32
C ASN A 61 14.13 7.94 -1.78
N MET A 62 15.30 7.43 -1.38
CA MET A 62 15.70 6.05 -1.66
C MET A 62 14.75 5.03 -1.04
N LEU A 63 14.40 5.22 0.25
CA LEU A 63 13.41 4.37 0.94
C LEU A 63 12.04 4.44 0.25
N ARG A 64 11.62 5.62 -0.19
CA ARG A 64 10.34 5.79 -0.91
C ARG A 64 10.35 5.04 -2.25
N ARG A 65 11.46 5.10 -3.01
CA ARG A 65 11.62 4.36 -4.27
C ARG A 65 11.60 2.83 -4.03
N ALA A 66 12.35 2.34 -3.05
CA ALA A 66 12.36 0.93 -2.67
C ALA A 66 10.97 0.44 -2.25
N LYS A 67 10.26 1.21 -1.43
CA LYS A 67 8.88 0.89 -1.02
C LYS A 67 7.91 0.84 -2.20
N ARG A 68 8.01 1.79 -3.15
CA ARG A 68 7.17 1.77 -4.37
C ARG A 68 7.45 0.53 -5.22
N LYS A 69 8.72 0.16 -5.40
CA LYS A 69 9.10 -1.05 -6.12
C LYS A 69 8.49 -2.30 -5.47
N LEU A 70 8.61 -2.42 -4.15
CA LEU A 70 8.03 -3.52 -3.39
C LEU A 70 6.49 -3.59 -3.55
N ILE A 71 5.79 -2.46 -3.44
CA ILE A 71 4.34 -2.39 -3.63
C ILE A 71 3.97 -2.83 -5.05
N TYR A 72 4.69 -2.37 -6.06
CA TYR A 72 4.45 -2.77 -7.45
C TYR A 72 4.65 -4.27 -7.68
N GLU A 73 5.72 -4.86 -7.14
CA GLU A 73 5.98 -6.29 -7.26
C GLU A 73 4.89 -7.13 -6.59
N LYS A 74 4.41 -6.71 -5.40
CA LYS A 74 3.28 -7.33 -4.72
C LYS A 74 2.00 -7.23 -5.53
N ALA A 75 1.64 -6.05 -6.02
CA ALA A 75 0.45 -5.85 -6.85
C ALA A 75 0.48 -6.71 -8.12
N LYS A 76 1.65 -6.80 -8.77
CA LYS A 76 1.89 -7.69 -9.92
C LYS A 76 1.69 -9.17 -9.58
N HIS A 77 2.16 -9.59 -8.39
CA HIS A 77 1.95 -10.95 -7.89
C HIS A 77 0.47 -11.24 -7.68
N TYR A 78 -0.25 -10.37 -6.97
CA TYR A 78 -1.69 -10.53 -6.72
C TYR A 78 -2.51 -10.57 -8.02
N HIS A 79 -2.19 -9.73 -9.00
CA HIS A 79 -2.85 -9.77 -10.29
C HIS A 79 -2.64 -11.10 -11.02
N LYS A 80 -1.43 -11.68 -10.97
CA LYS A 80 -1.16 -13.01 -11.52
C LYS A 80 -1.96 -14.09 -10.79
N GLU A 81 -2.03 -14.02 -9.46
CA GLU A 81 -2.78 -14.96 -8.61
C GLU A 81 -4.28 -14.92 -8.93
N TYR A 82 -4.90 -13.74 -8.96
CA TYR A 82 -6.31 -13.60 -9.32
C TYR A 82 -6.62 -14.13 -10.72
N ARG A 83 -5.76 -13.83 -11.69
CA ARG A 83 -5.88 -14.35 -13.05
C ARG A 83 -5.78 -15.87 -13.09
N GLN A 84 -4.86 -16.45 -12.32
CA GLN A 84 -4.69 -17.90 -12.24
C GLN A 84 -5.89 -18.57 -11.58
N MET A 85 -6.41 -18.03 -10.47
CA MET A 85 -7.62 -18.53 -9.80
C MET A 85 -8.79 -18.60 -10.78
N TYR A 86 -9.08 -17.50 -11.46
CA TYR A 86 -10.18 -17.41 -12.43
C TYR A 86 -10.00 -18.36 -13.63
N ARG A 87 -8.78 -18.43 -14.19
CA ARG A 87 -8.47 -19.35 -15.30
C ARG A 87 -8.59 -20.82 -14.89
N THR A 88 -8.20 -21.15 -13.66
CA THR A 88 -8.29 -22.52 -13.15
C THR A 88 -9.74 -22.94 -13.03
N GLU A 89 -10.61 -22.09 -12.50
CA GLU A 89 -12.04 -22.36 -12.39
C GLU A 89 -12.68 -22.60 -13.77
N ILE A 90 -12.43 -21.72 -14.74
CA ILE A 90 -12.91 -21.88 -16.11
C ILE A 90 -12.39 -23.18 -16.73
N ARG A 91 -11.11 -23.49 -16.54
CA ARG A 91 -10.49 -24.72 -17.08
C ARG A 91 -11.16 -25.96 -16.50
N MET A 92 -11.37 -26.01 -15.19
CA MET A 92 -12.03 -27.14 -14.52
C MET A 92 -13.47 -27.31 -14.98
N ALA A 93 -14.23 -26.23 -15.13
CA ALA A 93 -15.57 -26.27 -15.69
C ALA A 93 -15.60 -26.82 -17.13
N ARG A 94 -14.66 -26.39 -17.98
CA ARG A 94 -14.52 -26.89 -19.36
C ARG A 94 -14.11 -28.37 -19.39
N MET A 95 -13.22 -28.79 -18.51
CA MET A 95 -12.80 -30.20 -18.44
C MET A 95 -13.93 -31.10 -17.97
N ALA A 96 -14.74 -30.68 -17.01
CA ALA A 96 -15.90 -31.44 -16.53
C ALA A 96 -16.96 -31.66 -17.62
N ARG A 97 -17.17 -30.69 -18.51
CA ARG A 97 -18.13 -30.79 -19.62
C ARG A 97 -17.77 -31.88 -20.64
N LYS A 98 -16.48 -32.17 -20.87
CA LYS A 98 -16.05 -33.16 -21.87
C LYS A 98 -16.63 -34.57 -21.58
N PRO A 99 -16.54 -35.10 -20.34
CA PRO A 99 -17.15 -36.38 -19.99
C PRO A 99 -18.65 -36.28 -19.63
N GLY A 100 -19.32 -35.12 -19.86
CA GLY A 100 -20.73 -34.94 -19.50
C GLY A 100 -21.00 -34.65 -18.02
N ASN A 101 -19.96 -34.33 -17.23
CA ASN A 101 -20.06 -34.01 -15.80
C ASN A 101 -20.15 -32.49 -15.56
N PHE A 102 -20.45 -32.12 -14.30
CA PHE A 102 -20.50 -30.74 -13.84
C PHE A 102 -19.37 -30.47 -12.85
N TYR A 103 -18.78 -29.28 -12.95
CA TYR A 103 -17.82 -28.80 -11.96
C TYR A 103 -18.56 -28.12 -10.80
N ALA A 104 -18.38 -28.63 -9.60
CA ALA A 104 -18.84 -27.98 -8.38
C ALA A 104 -17.74 -27.05 -7.83
N PRO A 105 -17.92 -25.71 -7.85
CA PRO A 105 -16.95 -24.77 -7.28
C PRO A 105 -16.87 -24.93 -5.76
N ALA A 106 -15.72 -24.50 -5.18
CA ALA A 106 -15.55 -24.46 -3.74
C ALA A 106 -16.53 -23.46 -3.08
N GLU A 107 -16.94 -23.74 -1.84
CA GLU A 107 -17.77 -22.82 -1.08
C GLU A 107 -17.10 -21.47 -0.88
N PRO A 108 -17.85 -20.35 -1.05
CA PRO A 108 -17.30 -19.01 -0.81
C PRO A 108 -16.87 -18.85 0.65
N LYS A 109 -15.67 -18.26 0.85
CA LYS A 109 -15.12 -18.01 2.20
C LYS A 109 -15.45 -16.62 2.73
N LEU A 110 -15.85 -15.70 1.86
CA LEU A 110 -16.10 -14.30 2.16
C LEU A 110 -17.55 -13.94 1.88
N ALA A 111 -18.19 -13.22 2.81
CA ALA A 111 -19.47 -12.56 2.60
C ALA A 111 -19.35 -11.06 2.90
N PHE A 112 -20.14 -10.25 2.20
CA PHE A 112 -20.39 -8.86 2.53
C PHE A 112 -21.82 -8.74 3.04
N VAL A 113 -21.97 -8.13 4.23
CA VAL A 113 -23.24 -8.08 4.97
C VAL A 113 -23.60 -6.62 5.19
N ILE A 114 -24.83 -6.25 4.84
CA ILE A 114 -25.37 -4.89 4.99
C ILE A 114 -26.60 -4.95 5.87
N ARG A 115 -26.73 -4.04 6.84
CA ARG A 115 -27.94 -3.87 7.63
C ARG A 115 -28.98 -3.06 6.87
N ILE A 116 -30.19 -3.61 6.72
CA ILE A 116 -31.30 -2.98 5.98
C ILE A 116 -32.41 -2.45 6.88
N ARG A 117 -32.49 -2.87 8.14
CA ARG A 117 -33.49 -2.40 9.10
C ARG A 117 -32.92 -1.49 10.18
N GLY A 118 -33.75 -0.57 10.67
CA GLY A 118 -33.42 0.39 11.73
C GLY A 118 -33.12 -0.26 13.08
N ILE A 119 -33.01 0.58 14.10
CA ILE A 119 -32.59 0.17 15.45
C ILE A 119 -33.78 -0.08 16.41
N ASN A 120 -34.97 0.36 16.05
CA ASN A 120 -36.15 0.28 16.89
C ASN A 120 -36.81 -1.10 16.84
N GLY A 121 -37.36 -1.57 17.93
CA GLY A 121 -38.10 -2.84 18.00
C GLY A 121 -37.24 -4.11 17.78
N VAL A 122 -35.90 -4.04 17.93
CA VAL A 122 -35.01 -5.15 17.75
C VAL A 122 -34.83 -5.97 19.02
N SER A 123 -35.08 -7.30 18.95
CA SER A 123 -34.94 -8.19 20.11
C SER A 123 -33.48 -8.19 20.66
N PRO A 124 -33.27 -8.42 21.96
CA PRO A 124 -31.94 -8.40 22.58
C PRO A 124 -30.94 -9.38 21.93
N LYS A 125 -31.38 -10.58 21.58
CA LYS A 125 -30.55 -11.59 20.91
C LYS A 125 -30.04 -11.12 19.55
N VAL A 126 -30.95 -10.60 18.72
CA VAL A 126 -30.61 -10.05 17.39
C VAL A 126 -29.70 -8.82 17.54
N ARG A 127 -30.01 -7.91 18.49
CA ARG A 127 -29.20 -6.73 18.75
C ARG A 127 -27.76 -7.10 19.11
N LYS A 128 -27.55 -8.12 19.93
CA LYS A 128 -26.23 -8.59 20.30
C LYS A 128 -25.45 -9.13 19.09
N VAL A 129 -26.09 -9.91 18.24
CA VAL A 129 -25.46 -10.44 17.00
C VAL A 129 -25.09 -9.29 16.05
N LEU A 130 -25.98 -8.33 15.81
CA LEU A 130 -25.68 -7.14 14.99
C LEU A 130 -24.51 -6.33 15.54
N GLN A 131 -24.36 -6.21 16.87
CA GLN A 131 -23.20 -5.58 17.50
C GLN A 131 -21.91 -6.36 17.26
N LEU A 132 -21.93 -7.69 17.35
CA LEU A 132 -20.78 -8.55 17.06
C LEU A 132 -20.33 -8.44 15.60
N LEU A 133 -21.28 -8.33 14.67
CA LEU A 133 -21.03 -8.06 13.26
C LEU A 133 -20.67 -6.61 12.96
N ARG A 134 -20.67 -5.71 13.97
CA ARG A 134 -20.40 -4.26 13.85
C ARG A 134 -21.44 -3.49 13.01
N LEU A 135 -22.63 -4.04 12.86
CA LEU A 135 -23.75 -3.47 12.11
C LEU A 135 -24.68 -2.65 13.05
N ARG A 136 -24.19 -1.53 13.56
CA ARG A 136 -24.92 -0.73 14.56
C ARG A 136 -26.03 0.13 13.98
N GLN A 137 -25.82 0.67 12.78
CA GLN A 137 -26.75 1.56 12.10
C GLN A 137 -27.22 0.94 10.78
N ILE A 138 -28.37 1.45 10.28
CA ILE A 138 -28.85 1.09 8.94
C ILE A 138 -27.80 1.45 7.87
N PHE A 139 -27.72 0.63 6.82
CA PHE A 139 -26.76 0.74 5.73
C PHE A 139 -25.28 0.56 6.11
N ASN A 140 -24.97 0.20 7.35
CA ASN A 140 -23.63 -0.24 7.66
C ASN A 140 -23.38 -1.60 7.03
N GLY A 141 -22.20 -1.71 6.35
CA GLY A 141 -21.74 -2.95 5.72
C GLY A 141 -20.42 -3.41 6.30
N THR A 142 -20.24 -4.71 6.44
CA THR A 142 -18.99 -5.31 6.91
C THR A 142 -18.66 -6.57 6.13
N PHE A 143 -17.36 -6.87 6.01
CA PHE A 143 -16.91 -8.17 5.50
C PHE A 143 -16.94 -9.21 6.60
N VAL A 144 -17.39 -10.40 6.29
CA VAL A 144 -17.51 -11.51 7.24
C VAL A 144 -16.83 -12.75 6.64
N LYS A 145 -15.93 -13.35 7.40
CA LYS A 145 -15.40 -14.67 7.07
C LYS A 145 -16.47 -15.73 7.36
N LEU A 146 -16.81 -16.53 6.34
CA LEU A 146 -17.78 -17.59 6.47
C LEU A 146 -17.19 -18.81 7.18
N ASN A 147 -17.84 -19.21 8.25
CA ASN A 147 -17.64 -20.43 8.99
C ASN A 147 -18.97 -20.84 9.63
N LYS A 148 -19.07 -22.03 10.20
CA LYS A 148 -20.30 -22.53 10.82
C LYS A 148 -20.88 -21.56 11.85
N ALA A 149 -20.04 -20.93 12.68
CA ALA A 149 -20.49 -19.98 13.69
C ALA A 149 -21.02 -18.68 13.08
N SER A 150 -20.33 -18.10 12.08
CA SER A 150 -20.79 -16.88 11.42
C SER A 150 -22.07 -17.10 10.62
N ILE A 151 -22.22 -18.25 9.96
CA ILE A 151 -23.46 -18.60 9.26
C ILE A 151 -24.63 -18.69 10.24
N ASN A 152 -24.45 -19.31 11.40
CA ASN A 152 -25.47 -19.34 12.44
C ASN A 152 -25.83 -17.93 12.96
N MET A 153 -24.85 -17.04 13.10
CA MET A 153 -25.13 -15.63 13.42
C MET A 153 -25.91 -14.93 12.32
N LEU A 154 -25.58 -15.14 11.06
CA LEU A 154 -26.32 -14.55 9.92
C LEU A 154 -27.78 -15.04 9.87
N ARG A 155 -28.02 -16.32 10.12
CA ARG A 155 -29.40 -16.87 10.23
C ARG A 155 -30.24 -16.19 11.31
N ILE A 156 -29.65 -15.90 12.48
CA ILE A 156 -30.36 -15.22 13.58
C ILE A 156 -30.81 -13.80 13.19
N VAL A 157 -30.03 -13.11 12.37
CA VAL A 157 -30.28 -11.71 11.99
C VAL A 157 -30.82 -11.55 10.56
N GLU A 158 -31.14 -12.66 9.87
CA GLU A 158 -31.56 -12.69 8.48
C GLU A 158 -32.60 -11.64 8.10
N PRO A 159 -33.69 -11.39 8.87
CA PRO A 159 -34.69 -10.37 8.51
C PRO A 159 -34.20 -8.92 8.65
N TYR A 160 -33.01 -8.71 9.19
CA TYR A 160 -32.45 -7.37 9.43
C TYR A 160 -31.28 -7.03 8.48
N ILE A 161 -30.81 -7.98 7.70
CA ILE A 161 -29.63 -7.87 6.87
C ILE A 161 -29.89 -8.31 5.44
N ALA A 162 -29.07 -7.80 4.52
CA ALA A 162 -28.86 -8.41 3.22
C ALA A 162 -27.39 -8.82 3.14
N TRP A 163 -27.10 -10.00 2.60
CA TRP A 163 -25.73 -10.45 2.46
C TRP A 163 -25.54 -11.30 1.20
N GLY A 164 -24.30 -11.33 0.73
CA GLY A 164 -23.94 -12.07 -0.47
C GLY A 164 -22.43 -12.19 -0.62
N TYR A 165 -22.00 -12.83 -1.70
CA TYR A 165 -20.60 -13.11 -2.00
C TYR A 165 -20.03 -12.01 -2.90
N PRO A 166 -19.14 -11.13 -2.38
CA PRO A 166 -18.57 -10.05 -3.17
C PRO A 166 -17.50 -10.58 -4.13
N ASN A 167 -17.51 -10.10 -5.36
CA ASN A 167 -16.41 -10.33 -6.29
C ASN A 167 -15.23 -9.38 -5.99
N LEU A 168 -14.07 -9.61 -6.62
CA LEU A 168 -12.87 -8.79 -6.44
C LEU A 168 -13.14 -7.30 -6.73
N LYS A 169 -13.91 -6.98 -7.77
CA LYS A 169 -14.25 -5.60 -8.14
C LYS A 169 -15.06 -4.93 -7.04
N SER A 170 -16.06 -5.62 -6.47
CA SER A 170 -16.86 -5.10 -5.37
C SER A 170 -16.02 -4.82 -4.11
N VAL A 171 -15.13 -5.74 -3.74
CA VAL A 171 -14.21 -5.54 -2.60
C VAL A 171 -13.31 -4.34 -2.84
N ASN A 172 -12.72 -4.25 -4.03
CA ASN A 172 -11.85 -3.16 -4.43
C ASN A 172 -12.58 -1.81 -4.36
N GLU A 173 -13.71 -1.66 -5.04
CA GLU A 173 -14.48 -0.42 -5.05
C GLU A 173 -15.00 -0.01 -3.67
N LEU A 174 -15.46 -0.96 -2.86
CA LEU A 174 -15.90 -0.69 -1.49
C LEU A 174 -14.74 -0.15 -0.62
N ILE A 175 -13.53 -0.68 -0.78
CA ILE A 175 -12.38 -0.22 -0.01
C ILE A 175 -11.86 1.11 -0.54
N TYR A 176 -11.77 1.32 -1.85
CA TYR A 176 -11.33 2.58 -2.43
C TYR A 176 -12.31 3.73 -2.21
N LYS A 177 -13.60 3.51 -2.47
CA LYS A 177 -14.61 4.58 -2.41
C LYS A 177 -15.09 4.89 -0.98
N ARG A 178 -15.18 3.88 -0.13
CA ARG A 178 -15.69 4.00 1.26
C ARG A 178 -14.75 3.42 2.32
N GLY A 179 -13.46 3.33 2.03
CA GLY A 179 -12.46 2.84 2.96
C GLY A 179 -12.10 3.88 4.01
N TYR A 180 -12.49 3.62 5.25
CA TYR A 180 -12.03 4.34 6.41
C TYR A 180 -11.31 3.38 7.35
N GLY A 181 -10.20 3.82 7.92
CA GLY A 181 -9.44 3.08 8.91
C GLY A 181 -9.77 3.53 10.33
N LYS A 182 -9.72 2.60 11.27
CA LYS A 182 -9.78 2.87 12.69
C LYS A 182 -8.37 3.10 13.23
N ILE A 183 -7.99 4.36 13.39
CA ILE A 183 -6.68 4.77 13.92
C ILE A 183 -6.90 5.56 15.21
N ASN A 184 -6.30 5.12 16.31
CA ASN A 184 -6.47 5.74 17.63
C ASN A 184 -7.96 5.96 18.00
N LYS A 185 -8.81 4.93 17.77
CA LYS A 185 -10.26 4.95 17.97
C LYS A 185 -11.03 5.96 17.09
N LYS A 186 -10.35 6.72 16.21
CA LYS A 186 -10.96 7.68 15.28
C LYS A 186 -11.15 7.05 13.89
N ARG A 187 -12.18 7.52 13.18
CA ARG A 187 -12.45 7.17 11.78
C ARG A 187 -11.64 8.09 10.86
N ILE A 188 -10.70 7.55 10.11
CA ILE A 188 -9.81 8.31 9.21
C ILE A 188 -9.91 7.73 7.80
N ALA A 189 -10.07 8.59 6.79
CA ALA A 189 -10.09 8.16 5.40
C ALA A 189 -8.73 7.58 4.98
N LEU A 190 -8.76 6.52 4.17
CA LEU A 190 -7.56 5.83 3.68
C LEU A 190 -7.03 6.53 2.41
N THR A 191 -6.52 7.74 2.57
CA THR A 191 -5.97 8.54 1.46
C THR A 191 -4.53 8.18 1.12
N ASP A 192 -3.78 7.61 2.07
CA ASP A 192 -2.36 7.31 1.91
C ASP A 192 -1.98 5.94 2.50
N ASN A 193 -1.12 5.23 1.78
CA ASN A 193 -0.58 3.93 2.22
C ASN A 193 0.22 4.01 3.53
N SER A 194 0.71 5.20 3.91
CA SER A 194 1.43 5.40 5.18
C SER A 194 0.53 5.13 6.40
N LEU A 195 -0.76 5.43 6.32
CA LEU A 195 -1.74 5.14 7.36
C LEU A 195 -1.91 3.63 7.59
N ILE A 196 -1.98 2.88 6.49
CA ILE A 196 -2.06 1.41 6.51
C ILE A 196 -0.77 0.83 7.10
N THR A 197 0.38 1.29 6.62
CA THR A 197 1.69 0.80 7.09
C THR A 197 1.89 1.04 8.59
N ARG A 198 1.48 2.18 9.13
CA ARG A 198 1.58 2.47 10.58
C ARG A 198 0.73 1.54 11.43
N SER A 199 -0.47 1.20 10.95
CA SER A 199 -1.43 0.39 11.70
C SER A 199 -1.24 -1.10 11.50
N LEU A 200 -1.02 -1.54 10.27
CA LEU A 200 -1.01 -2.95 9.86
C LEU A 200 0.36 -3.44 9.37
N GLY A 201 1.39 -2.58 9.34
CA GLY A 201 2.73 -2.93 8.84
C GLY A 201 3.36 -4.12 9.56
N LYS A 202 3.12 -4.27 10.87
CA LYS A 202 3.56 -5.43 11.67
C LYS A 202 2.99 -6.77 11.20
N PHE A 203 1.89 -6.74 10.45
CA PHE A 203 1.25 -7.92 9.88
C PHE A 203 1.61 -8.15 8.41
N GLY A 204 2.54 -7.32 7.86
CA GLY A 204 2.96 -7.41 6.45
C GLY A 204 2.05 -6.69 5.45
N ILE A 205 1.00 -6.00 5.92
CA ILE A 205 0.07 -5.21 5.11
C ILE A 205 0.59 -3.78 5.05
N ILE A 206 1.11 -3.36 3.89
CA ILE A 206 1.79 -2.07 3.71
C ILE A 206 1.09 -1.13 2.72
N CYS A 207 0.16 -1.64 1.92
CA CYS A 207 -0.57 -0.87 0.92
C CYS A 207 -2.05 -1.26 0.86
N MET A 208 -2.81 -0.51 0.07
CA MET A 208 -4.23 -0.76 -0.16
C MET A 208 -4.46 -2.13 -0.83
N ASP A 209 -3.61 -2.50 -1.78
CA ASP A 209 -3.72 -3.77 -2.50
C ASP A 209 -3.49 -4.98 -1.58
N ASP A 210 -2.54 -4.87 -0.63
CA ASP A 210 -2.36 -5.89 0.41
C ASP A 210 -3.63 -6.06 1.26
N LEU A 211 -4.27 -4.93 1.62
CA LEU A 211 -5.49 -4.94 2.42
C LEU A 211 -6.65 -5.61 1.66
N ILE A 212 -6.80 -5.27 0.37
CA ILE A 212 -7.82 -5.87 -0.51
C ILE A 212 -7.56 -7.37 -0.67
N HIS A 213 -6.31 -7.74 -0.92
CA HIS A 213 -5.92 -9.14 -1.09
C HIS A 213 -6.24 -9.97 0.17
N GLU A 214 -5.87 -9.47 1.35
CA GLU A 214 -6.11 -10.15 2.63
C GLU A 214 -7.61 -10.31 2.93
N ILE A 215 -8.44 -9.33 2.56
CA ILE A 215 -9.90 -9.41 2.69
C ILE A 215 -10.49 -10.38 1.66
N TYR A 216 -10.13 -10.26 0.38
CA TYR A 216 -10.71 -11.07 -0.69
C TYR A 216 -10.38 -12.55 -0.57
N THR A 217 -9.11 -12.88 -0.27
CA THR A 217 -8.65 -14.27 -0.12
C THR A 217 -8.95 -14.86 1.26
N VAL A 218 -9.48 -14.06 2.19
CA VAL A 218 -9.69 -14.45 3.60
C VAL A 218 -8.39 -14.99 4.22
N GLY A 219 -7.33 -14.21 4.11
CA GLY A 219 -5.99 -14.59 4.51
C GLY A 219 -5.82 -14.78 6.03
N LYS A 220 -4.59 -15.09 6.45
CA LYS A 220 -4.24 -15.34 7.86
C LYS A 220 -4.46 -14.12 8.75
N ARG A 221 -4.40 -12.91 8.20
CA ARG A 221 -4.55 -11.62 8.91
C ARG A 221 -5.89 -10.94 8.64
N PHE A 222 -6.87 -11.69 8.12
CA PHE A 222 -8.22 -11.19 7.86
C PHE A 222 -8.83 -10.48 9.06
N LYS A 223 -8.68 -11.01 10.27
CA LYS A 223 -9.21 -10.43 11.50
C LYS A 223 -8.66 -9.02 11.75
N GLU A 224 -7.36 -8.87 11.64
CA GLU A 224 -6.68 -7.60 11.85
C GLU A 224 -7.04 -6.58 10.76
N ALA A 225 -7.04 -7.00 9.51
CA ALA A 225 -7.44 -6.20 8.35
C ALA A 225 -8.90 -5.72 8.46
N ASN A 226 -9.81 -6.62 8.78
CA ASN A 226 -11.23 -6.32 8.93
C ASN A 226 -11.51 -5.44 10.17
N ASN A 227 -10.78 -5.64 11.29
CA ASN A 227 -10.91 -4.79 12.47
C ASN A 227 -10.38 -3.37 12.26
N PHE A 228 -9.35 -3.23 11.40
CA PHE A 228 -8.84 -1.93 10.99
C PHE A 228 -9.85 -1.15 10.14
N LEU A 229 -10.58 -1.84 9.25
CA LEU A 229 -11.62 -1.20 8.44
C LEU A 229 -12.80 -0.77 9.32
N TRP A 230 -13.20 0.48 9.14
CA TRP A 230 -14.45 0.98 9.71
C TRP A 230 -15.64 0.39 8.94
N PRO A 231 -16.77 0.05 9.59
CA PRO A 231 -17.99 -0.34 8.89
C PRO A 231 -18.42 0.69 7.84
N LYS A 232 -18.84 0.22 6.69
CA LYS A 232 -19.07 1.05 5.48
C LYS A 232 -20.51 1.45 5.36
#